data_a6e258891bf78f642106c240d129f874
#
_entry.id   a6e258891bf78f642106c240d129f874
#
_cell.length_a   1.000
_cell.length_b   1.000
_cell.length_c   1.000
_cell.angle_alpha   90.00
_cell.angle_beta   90.00
_cell.angle_gamma   90.00
#
_symmetry.space_group_name_H-M   'P 1'
#
loop_
_entity.id
_entity.type
_entity.pdbx_description
1 polymer ?
#
loop_
_entity_poly.entity_id
_entity_poly.type
_entity_poly.pdbx_seq_one_letter_code
_entity_poly.pdbx_strand_id
1 'polypeptide(L)'
;MSASSRFCDALLRQAWLSLRLNFRAPLPVVYGYLLPVVFLFGFGGIFRAGDPPLLAEMGQLLTITILGSAALGLPTALVAERERGVWRRYRLLPVAPAALVGGVVLARFAIVTGAVALQLALAHLVFGTPWPSQPLVFLGAALVATFAFLGLGLVIAALADG
;
A
#
# COMPACT_ATOMS: atom_id res chain seq x y z
N MET A 1 18.03 10.51 25.68
CA MET A 1 16.98 9.99 24.81
C MET A 1 16.66 8.58 25.25
N SER A 2 15.38 8.27 25.50
CA SER A 2 14.94 6.93 25.91
C SER A 2 15.11 5.93 24.75
N ALA A 3 15.20 4.63 25.05
CA ALA A 3 15.26 3.59 24.02
C ALA A 3 14.05 3.64 23.08
N SER A 4 12.89 4.02 23.61
CA SER A 4 11.63 4.21 22.88
C SER A 4 11.71 5.36 21.86
N SER A 5 12.30 6.51 22.21
CA SER A 5 12.44 7.62 21.26
C SER A 5 13.36 7.29 20.09
N ARG A 6 14.45 6.56 20.35
CA ARG A 6 15.36 6.09 19.29
C ARG A 6 14.70 5.09 18.35
N PHE A 7 13.84 4.21 18.86
CA PHE A 7 13.07 3.27 18.04
C PHE A 7 12.08 4.00 17.13
N CYS A 8 11.30 4.95 17.67
CA CYS A 8 10.35 5.74 16.88
C CYS A 8 11.05 6.58 15.80
N ASP A 9 12.17 7.22 16.11
CA ASP A 9 12.95 8.00 15.15
C ASP A 9 13.49 7.12 14.02
N ALA A 10 14.01 5.95 14.34
CA ALA A 10 14.51 5.01 13.35
C ALA A 10 13.39 4.50 12.43
N LEU A 11 12.22 4.16 12.99
CA LEU A 11 11.04 3.71 12.26
C LEU A 11 10.54 4.79 11.30
N LEU A 12 10.39 6.03 11.78
CA LEU A 12 9.92 7.14 10.95
C LEU A 12 10.90 7.51 9.83
N ARG A 13 12.20 7.53 10.12
CA ARG A 13 13.23 7.77 9.11
C ARG A 13 13.23 6.69 8.04
N GLN A 14 13.10 5.43 8.45
CA GLN A 14 13.00 4.31 7.51
C GLN A 14 11.73 4.39 6.67
N ALA A 15 10.58 4.71 7.28
CA ALA A 15 9.33 4.90 6.55
C ALA A 15 9.44 6.01 5.50
N TRP A 16 10.01 7.16 5.89
CA TRP A 16 10.24 8.28 4.97
C TRP A 16 11.18 7.92 3.81
N LEU A 17 12.28 7.23 4.11
CA LEU A 17 13.21 6.77 3.09
C LEU A 17 12.54 5.79 2.12
N SER A 18 11.80 4.82 2.64
CA SER A 18 11.07 3.84 1.83
C SER A 18 10.01 4.50 0.95
N LEU A 19 9.27 5.49 1.47
CA LEU A 19 8.33 6.29 0.67
C LEU A 19 9.05 7.01 -0.47
N ARG A 20 10.13 7.71 -0.16
CA ARG A 20 10.89 8.46 -1.16
C ARG A 20 11.49 7.57 -2.25
N LEU A 21 12.00 6.42 -1.87
CA LEU A 21 12.53 5.43 -2.82
C LEU A 21 11.44 4.82 -3.69
N ASN A 22 10.27 4.56 -3.10
CA ASN A 22 9.12 4.02 -3.83
C ASN A 22 8.65 4.98 -4.94
N PHE A 23 8.54 6.27 -4.64
CA PHE A 23 8.17 7.28 -5.64
C PHE A 23 9.24 7.54 -6.70
N ARG A 24 10.50 7.18 -6.45
CA ARG A 24 11.58 7.27 -7.42
C ARG A 24 11.74 6.04 -8.30
N ALA A 25 11.18 4.92 -7.90
CA ALA A 25 11.24 3.68 -8.65
C ALA A 25 10.00 3.57 -9.58
N PRO A 26 10.17 3.33 -10.90
CA PRO A 26 9.02 3.31 -11.83
C PRO A 26 8.05 2.17 -11.55
N LEU A 27 8.52 0.97 -11.27
CA LEU A 27 7.68 -0.21 -11.08
C LEU A 27 6.70 -0.08 -9.91
N PRO A 28 7.10 0.29 -8.67
CA PRO A 28 6.17 0.47 -7.57
C PRO A 28 5.12 1.57 -7.81
N VAL A 29 5.47 2.64 -8.54
CA VAL A 29 4.52 3.70 -8.90
C VAL A 29 3.49 3.18 -9.89
N VAL A 30 3.92 2.43 -10.90
CA VAL A 30 3.02 1.82 -11.89
C VAL A 30 2.04 0.86 -11.22
N TYR A 31 2.53 -0.09 -10.43
CA TYR A 31 1.65 -1.08 -9.79
C TYR A 31 0.85 -0.48 -8.63
N GLY A 32 1.40 0.49 -7.89
CA GLY A 32 0.74 1.07 -6.73
C GLY A 32 -0.31 2.13 -7.08
N TYR A 33 -0.15 2.86 -8.18
CA TYR A 33 -1.02 3.99 -8.53
C TYR A 33 -1.59 3.90 -9.95
N LEU A 34 -0.74 3.65 -10.96
CA LEU A 34 -1.18 3.67 -12.36
C LEU A 34 -2.16 2.54 -12.65
N LEU A 35 -1.84 1.33 -12.23
CA LEU A 35 -2.67 0.15 -12.49
C LEU A 35 -4.07 0.26 -11.85
N PRO A 36 -4.23 0.65 -10.56
CA PRO A 36 -5.54 0.95 -10.01
C PRO A 36 -6.33 2.01 -10.77
N VAL A 37 -5.66 3.06 -11.25
CA VAL A 37 -6.29 4.12 -12.05
C VAL A 37 -6.75 3.56 -13.41
N VAL A 38 -5.92 2.78 -14.09
CA VAL A 38 -6.29 2.13 -15.36
C VAL A 38 -7.50 1.21 -15.18
N PHE A 39 -7.52 0.41 -14.11
CA PHE A 39 -8.69 -0.41 -13.78
C PHE A 39 -9.94 0.44 -13.52
N LEU A 40 -9.81 1.53 -12.75
CA LEU A 40 -10.92 2.43 -12.50
C LEU A 40 -11.49 3.01 -13.80
N PHE A 41 -10.63 3.46 -14.72
CA PHE A 41 -11.09 4.00 -16.00
C PHE A 41 -11.67 2.93 -16.92
N GLY A 42 -11.06 1.74 -16.96
CA GLY A 42 -11.55 0.61 -17.75
C GLY A 42 -12.94 0.18 -17.30
N PHE A 43 -13.09 -0.12 -16.01
CA PHE A 43 -14.38 -0.53 -15.45
C PHE A 43 -15.36 0.64 -15.33
N GLY A 44 -14.89 1.83 -14.97
CA GLY A 44 -15.73 3.01 -14.88
C GLY A 44 -16.40 3.40 -16.19
N GLY A 45 -15.74 3.17 -17.33
CA GLY A 45 -16.34 3.35 -18.66
C GLY A 45 -17.48 2.36 -18.92
N ILE A 46 -17.34 1.11 -18.44
CA ILE A 46 -18.35 0.06 -18.61
C ILE A 46 -19.55 0.28 -17.68
N PHE A 47 -19.29 0.59 -16.40
CA PHE A 47 -20.34 0.70 -15.37
C PHE A 47 -20.97 2.10 -15.25
N ARG A 48 -20.47 3.09 -15.98
CA ARG A 48 -21.03 4.47 -15.94
C ARG A 48 -22.50 4.54 -16.36
N ALA A 49 -22.88 3.69 -17.32
CA ALA A 49 -24.26 3.64 -17.86
C ALA A 49 -24.95 2.32 -17.55
N GLY A 50 -24.33 1.44 -16.76
CA GLY A 50 -24.80 0.09 -16.48
C GLY A 50 -25.47 -0.04 -15.12
N ASP A 51 -26.21 -1.14 -14.96
CA ASP A 51 -26.71 -1.64 -13.69
C ASP A 51 -25.92 -2.91 -13.36
N PRO A 52 -25.11 -2.97 -12.29
CA PRO A 52 -25.07 -2.08 -11.11
C PRO A 52 -24.24 -0.80 -11.35
N PRO A 53 -24.52 0.28 -10.59
CA PRO A 53 -23.77 1.51 -10.69
C PRO A 53 -22.32 1.34 -10.19
N LEU A 54 -21.38 2.12 -10.74
CA LEU A 54 -19.96 2.06 -10.39
C LEU A 54 -19.69 2.07 -8.87
N LEU A 55 -20.54 2.75 -8.09
CA LEU A 55 -20.41 2.79 -6.63
C LEU A 55 -20.53 1.39 -6.00
N ALA A 56 -21.39 0.53 -6.52
CA ALA A 56 -21.53 -0.85 -6.03
C ALA A 56 -20.26 -1.67 -6.27
N GLU A 57 -19.57 -1.41 -7.38
CA GLU A 57 -18.35 -2.12 -7.76
C GLU A 57 -17.08 -1.51 -7.15
N MET A 58 -17.15 -0.33 -6.52
CA MET A 58 -15.98 0.33 -5.92
C MET A 58 -15.29 -0.55 -4.86
N GLY A 59 -16.05 -1.33 -4.10
CA GLY A 59 -15.48 -2.26 -3.11
C GLY A 59 -14.57 -3.30 -3.75
N GLN A 60 -14.95 -3.85 -4.89
CA GLN A 60 -14.15 -4.84 -5.64
C GLN A 60 -12.89 -4.19 -6.21
N LEU A 61 -13.00 -3.01 -6.83
CA LEU A 61 -11.88 -2.27 -7.39
C LEU A 61 -10.85 -1.92 -6.31
N LEU A 62 -11.30 -1.47 -5.14
CA LEU A 62 -10.42 -1.17 -4.01
C LEU A 62 -9.78 -2.43 -3.43
N THR A 63 -10.50 -3.55 -3.39
CA THR A 63 -9.93 -4.84 -2.95
C THR A 63 -8.79 -5.28 -3.87
N ILE A 64 -8.96 -5.16 -5.19
CA ILE A 64 -7.91 -5.46 -6.17
C ILE A 64 -6.69 -4.53 -5.95
N THR A 65 -6.94 -3.25 -5.70
CA THR A 65 -5.88 -2.27 -5.42
C THR A 65 -5.10 -2.62 -4.16
N ILE A 66 -5.80 -2.94 -3.07
CA ILE A 66 -5.19 -3.29 -1.78
C ILE A 66 -4.43 -4.62 -1.93
N LEU A 67 -5.04 -5.64 -2.55
CA LEU A 67 -4.42 -6.94 -2.79
C LEU A 67 -3.12 -6.80 -3.60
N GLY A 68 -3.19 -6.12 -4.74
CA GLY A 68 -2.03 -5.92 -5.61
C GLY A 68 -0.90 -5.13 -4.93
N SER A 69 -1.24 -4.05 -4.24
CA SER A 69 -0.24 -3.18 -3.60
C SER A 69 0.31 -3.76 -2.29
N ALA A 70 -0.54 -4.35 -1.45
CA ALA A 70 -0.14 -4.85 -0.13
C ALA A 70 0.37 -6.28 -0.19
N ALA A 71 -0.41 -7.23 -0.74
CA ALA A 71 -0.06 -8.64 -0.71
C ALA A 71 1.05 -9.02 -1.71
N LEU A 72 1.14 -8.36 -2.85
CA LEU A 72 2.16 -8.62 -3.86
C LEU A 72 3.30 -7.60 -3.84
N GLY A 73 2.98 -6.33 -3.65
CA GLY A 73 3.96 -5.26 -3.68
C GLY A 73 4.92 -5.24 -2.49
N LEU A 74 4.50 -5.68 -1.30
CA LEU A 74 5.37 -5.74 -0.13
C LEU A 74 6.41 -6.87 -0.22
N PRO A 75 6.05 -8.13 -0.52
CA PRO A 75 7.03 -9.21 -0.64
C PRO A 75 8.06 -8.93 -1.73
N THR A 76 7.64 -8.48 -2.91
CA THR A 76 8.55 -8.17 -4.03
C THR A 76 9.55 -7.08 -3.65
N ALA A 77 9.14 -6.06 -2.89
CA ALA A 77 10.04 -5.02 -2.42
C ALA A 77 11.06 -5.57 -1.41
N LEU A 78 10.61 -6.38 -0.44
CA LEU A 78 11.49 -6.97 0.58
C LEU A 78 12.50 -7.94 -0.03
N VAL A 79 12.08 -8.77 -0.98
CA VAL A 79 12.98 -9.69 -1.70
C VAL A 79 14.00 -8.90 -2.51
N ALA A 80 13.59 -7.88 -3.26
CA ALA A 80 14.50 -7.03 -4.02
C ALA A 80 15.53 -6.29 -3.13
N GLU A 81 15.14 -5.84 -1.93
CA GLU A 81 16.06 -5.25 -0.95
C GLU A 81 17.08 -6.27 -0.44
N ARG A 82 16.67 -7.54 -0.25
CA ARG A 82 17.57 -8.63 0.15
C ARG A 82 18.58 -8.95 -0.94
N GLU A 83 18.14 -9.13 -2.18
CA GLU A 83 19.01 -9.39 -3.33
C GLU A 83 20.06 -8.30 -3.52
N ARG A 84 19.71 -7.04 -3.28
CA ARG A 84 20.63 -5.90 -3.29
C ARG A 84 21.58 -5.85 -2.10
N GLY A 85 21.49 -6.79 -1.16
CA GLY A 85 22.36 -6.86 0.02
C GLY A 85 22.12 -5.74 1.04
N VAL A 86 21.00 -5.03 0.95
CA VAL A 86 20.64 -3.92 1.85
C VAL A 86 20.57 -4.41 3.30
N TRP A 87 20.04 -5.61 3.53
CA TRP A 87 19.90 -6.22 4.85
C TRP A 87 21.26 -6.55 5.51
N ARG A 88 22.31 -6.85 4.73
CA ARG A 88 23.66 -7.01 5.27
C ARG A 88 24.20 -5.71 5.84
N ARG A 89 23.90 -4.58 5.22
CA ARG A 89 24.29 -3.25 5.71
C ARG A 89 23.51 -2.87 6.97
N TYR A 90 22.24 -3.23 7.05
CA TYR A 90 21.40 -2.96 8.23
C TYR A 90 21.87 -3.71 9.47
N ARG A 91 22.47 -4.91 9.34
CA ARG A 91 23.06 -5.66 10.48
C ARG A 91 24.25 -4.93 11.14
N LEU A 92 24.85 -3.98 10.45
CA LEU A 92 25.96 -3.18 10.98
C LEU A 92 25.48 -1.91 11.70
N LEU A 93 24.20 -1.58 11.60
CA LEU A 93 23.61 -0.41 12.25
C LEU A 93 23.12 -0.79 13.66
N PRO A 94 23.30 0.08 14.67
CA PRO A 94 22.79 -0.13 16.01
C PRO A 94 21.28 0.16 16.10
N VAL A 95 20.50 -0.41 15.20
CA VAL A 95 19.05 -0.20 15.07
C VAL A 95 18.35 -1.56 15.15
N ALA A 96 17.26 -1.61 15.92
CA ALA A 96 16.46 -2.82 16.04
C ALA A 96 15.88 -3.23 14.67
N PRO A 97 16.06 -4.49 14.20
CA PRO A 97 15.50 -4.95 12.92
C PRO A 97 13.99 -4.73 12.80
N ALA A 98 13.26 -4.82 13.91
CA ALA A 98 11.83 -4.54 13.96
C ALA A 98 11.48 -3.10 13.58
N ALA A 99 12.33 -2.10 13.88
CA ALA A 99 12.12 -0.71 13.47
C ALA A 99 12.28 -0.55 11.96
N LEU A 100 13.21 -1.28 11.34
CA LEU A 100 13.45 -1.24 9.90
C LEU A 100 12.27 -1.87 9.14
N VAL A 101 11.87 -3.09 9.51
CA VAL A 101 10.70 -3.76 8.91
C VAL A 101 9.43 -2.96 9.13
N GLY A 102 9.21 -2.48 10.37
CA GLY A 102 8.07 -1.65 10.71
C GLY A 102 8.00 -0.36 9.87
N GLY A 103 9.15 0.27 9.60
CA GLY A 103 9.24 1.44 8.73
C GLY A 103 8.83 1.14 7.28
N VAL A 104 9.24 0.00 6.73
CA VAL A 104 8.82 -0.45 5.38
C VAL A 104 7.32 -0.71 5.34
N VAL A 105 6.79 -1.41 6.35
CA VAL A 105 5.34 -1.68 6.46
C VAL A 105 4.54 -0.39 6.57
N LEU A 106 4.98 0.56 7.40
CA LEU A 106 4.33 1.86 7.55
C LEU A 106 4.33 2.65 6.24
N ALA A 107 5.45 2.63 5.52
CA ALA A 107 5.53 3.26 4.19
C ALA A 107 4.55 2.62 3.20
N ARG A 108 4.46 1.29 3.18
CA ARG A 108 3.49 0.58 2.35
C ARG A 108 2.05 0.90 2.71
N PHE A 109 1.76 0.92 4.00
CA PHE A 109 0.44 1.32 4.50
C PHE A 109 0.04 2.72 3.98
N ALA A 110 0.95 3.69 4.07
CA ALA A 110 0.72 5.04 3.55
C ALA A 110 0.52 5.06 2.03
N ILE A 111 1.28 4.27 1.26
CA ILE A 111 1.14 4.15 -0.20
C ILE A 111 -0.23 3.57 -0.57
N VAL A 112 -0.64 2.47 0.06
CA VAL A 112 -1.93 1.82 -0.23
C VAL A 112 -3.08 2.74 0.14
N THR A 113 -3.02 3.39 1.31
CA THR A 113 -4.03 4.37 1.73
C THR A 113 -4.11 5.55 0.76
N GLY A 114 -2.97 6.03 0.28
CA GLY A 114 -2.91 7.08 -0.74
C GLY A 114 -3.51 6.64 -2.08
N ALA A 115 -3.28 5.40 -2.52
CA ALA A 115 -3.86 4.84 -3.74
C ALA A 115 -5.39 4.69 -3.63
N VAL A 116 -5.88 4.21 -2.49
CA VAL A 116 -7.33 4.13 -2.19
C VAL A 116 -7.97 5.52 -2.22
N ALA A 117 -7.36 6.51 -1.56
CA ALA A 117 -7.85 7.87 -1.54
C ALA A 117 -7.87 8.51 -2.94
N LEU A 118 -6.81 8.29 -3.72
CA LEU A 118 -6.73 8.76 -5.12
C LEU A 118 -7.83 8.13 -5.98
N GLN A 119 -8.06 6.83 -5.84
CA GLN A 119 -9.07 6.11 -6.60
C GLN A 119 -10.49 6.58 -6.27
N LEU A 120 -10.80 6.82 -5.00
CA LEU A 120 -12.07 7.41 -4.57
C LEU A 120 -12.26 8.83 -5.10
N ALA A 121 -11.22 9.66 -5.00
CA ALA A 121 -11.25 11.02 -5.51
C ALA A 121 -11.51 11.05 -7.04
N LEU A 122 -10.80 10.21 -7.80
CA LEU A 122 -11.01 10.09 -9.25
C LEU A 122 -12.40 9.56 -9.60
N ALA A 123 -12.91 8.58 -8.87
CA ALA A 123 -14.25 8.06 -9.04
C ALA A 123 -15.31 9.16 -8.85
N HIS A 124 -15.14 9.99 -7.81
CA HIS A 124 -16.03 11.11 -7.56
C HIS A 124 -15.92 12.22 -8.62
N LEU A 125 -14.70 12.65 -8.93
CA LEU A 125 -14.44 13.79 -9.82
C LEU A 125 -14.72 13.49 -11.29
N VAL A 126 -14.38 12.28 -11.76
CA VAL A 126 -14.48 11.91 -13.18
C VAL A 126 -15.82 11.25 -13.51
N PHE A 127 -16.26 10.35 -12.64
CA PHE A 127 -17.47 9.56 -12.88
C PHE A 127 -18.70 10.08 -12.13
N GLY A 128 -18.54 11.10 -11.27
CA GLY A 128 -19.65 11.69 -10.51
C GLY A 128 -20.25 10.72 -9.47
N THR A 129 -19.49 9.70 -9.04
CA THR A 129 -19.99 8.75 -8.06
C THR A 129 -20.27 9.45 -6.73
N PRO A 130 -21.42 9.20 -6.09
CA PRO A 130 -21.69 9.76 -4.78
C PRO A 130 -20.68 9.23 -3.75
N TRP A 131 -20.41 10.02 -2.71
CA TRP A 131 -19.61 9.55 -1.59
C TRP A 131 -20.30 8.39 -0.88
N PRO A 132 -19.55 7.44 -0.32
CA PRO A 132 -20.15 6.35 0.46
C PRO A 132 -21.08 6.90 1.55
N SER A 133 -22.23 6.29 1.73
CA SER A 133 -23.21 6.72 2.74
C SER A 133 -22.66 6.67 4.17
N GLN A 134 -21.68 5.80 4.42
CA GLN A 134 -21.00 5.63 5.69
C GLN A 134 -19.47 5.73 5.52
N PRO A 135 -18.92 6.94 5.34
CA PRO A 135 -17.52 7.11 4.97
C PRO A 135 -16.54 6.59 6.04
N LEU A 136 -16.90 6.69 7.32
CA LEU A 136 -16.06 6.16 8.41
C LEU A 136 -16.00 4.64 8.43
N VAL A 137 -17.12 3.96 8.20
CA VAL A 137 -17.17 2.49 8.12
C VAL A 137 -16.39 2.01 6.91
N PHE A 138 -16.55 2.68 5.78
CA PHE A 138 -15.83 2.37 4.56
C PHE A 138 -14.31 2.54 4.72
N LEU A 139 -13.88 3.66 5.29
CA LEU A 139 -12.48 3.92 5.60
C LEU A 139 -11.92 2.89 6.59
N GLY A 140 -12.66 2.58 7.65
CA GLY A 140 -12.30 1.56 8.62
C GLY A 140 -12.10 0.19 7.99
N ALA A 141 -13.03 -0.24 7.13
CA ALA A 141 -12.93 -1.49 6.38
C ALA A 141 -11.70 -1.52 5.46
N ALA A 142 -11.44 -0.44 4.73
CA ALA A 142 -10.27 -0.32 3.86
C ALA A 142 -8.94 -0.37 4.66
N LEU A 143 -8.87 0.26 5.83
CA LEU A 143 -7.72 0.20 6.72
C LEU A 143 -7.49 -1.21 7.26
N VAL A 144 -8.54 -1.88 7.74
CA VAL A 144 -8.46 -3.26 8.25
C VAL A 144 -8.02 -4.21 7.13
N ALA A 145 -8.61 -4.10 5.94
CA ALA A 145 -8.21 -4.88 4.77
C ALA A 145 -6.73 -4.64 4.43
N THR A 146 -6.28 -3.38 4.42
CA THR A 146 -4.88 -3.04 4.15
C THR A 146 -3.94 -3.70 5.16
N PHE A 147 -4.25 -3.65 6.45
CA PHE A 147 -3.46 -4.33 7.48
C PHE A 147 -3.43 -5.84 7.31
N ALA A 148 -4.58 -6.47 7.03
CA ALA A 148 -4.68 -7.90 6.80
C ALA A 148 -3.81 -8.34 5.60
N PHE A 149 -3.90 -7.65 4.47
CA PHE A 149 -3.11 -7.97 3.29
C PHE A 149 -1.62 -7.63 3.43
N LEU A 150 -1.25 -6.60 4.19
CA LEU A 150 0.16 -6.35 4.55
C LEU A 150 0.71 -7.48 5.43
N GLY A 151 -0.09 -7.98 6.39
CA GLY A 151 0.27 -9.15 7.19
C GLY A 151 0.51 -10.39 6.35
N LEU A 152 -0.38 -10.69 5.41
CA LEU A 152 -0.20 -11.76 4.42
C LEU A 152 1.06 -11.55 3.58
N GLY A 153 1.31 -10.34 3.11
CA GLY A 153 2.51 -9.98 2.36
C GLY A 153 3.80 -10.23 3.15
N LEU A 154 3.81 -9.94 4.45
CA LEU A 154 4.95 -10.26 5.32
C LEU A 154 5.16 -11.76 5.47
N VAL A 155 4.08 -12.54 5.63
CA VAL A 155 4.16 -14.01 5.71
C VAL A 155 4.73 -14.58 4.41
N ILE A 156 4.24 -14.12 3.26
CA ILE A 156 4.76 -14.54 1.94
C ILE A 156 6.25 -14.19 1.82
N ALA A 157 6.65 -12.98 2.22
CA ALA A 157 8.05 -12.56 2.21
C ALA A 157 8.93 -13.42 3.13
N ALA A 158 8.40 -13.88 4.27
CA ALA A 158 9.11 -14.76 5.19
C ALA A 158 9.25 -16.18 4.65
N LEU A 159 8.21 -16.69 3.96
CA LEU A 159 8.22 -18.03 3.36
C LEU A 159 9.07 -18.12 2.08
N ALA A 160 9.27 -17.02 1.38
CA ALA A 160 10.12 -16.95 0.19
C ALA A 160 11.63 -17.14 0.51
N ASP A 161 11.98 -17.37 1.77
CA ASP A 161 13.35 -17.59 2.28
C ASP A 161 13.76 -19.06 2.40
N GLY A 162 12.87 -19.97 2.16
CA GLY A 162 13.15 -21.43 2.15
C GLY A 162 13.44 -21.88 0.74
#